data_6cf2430108226349408859c580115a17
#
_entry.id   6cf2430108226349408859c580115a17
#
_cell.length_a   1.000
_cell.length_b   1.000
_cell.length_c   1.000
_cell.angle_alpha   90.00
_cell.angle_beta   90.00
_cell.angle_gamma   90.00
#
_symmetry.space_group_name_H-M   'P 1'
#
loop_
_entity.id
_entity.type
_entity.pdbx_description
1 polymer ?
#
loop_
_entity_poly.entity_id
_entity_poly.type
_entity_poly.pdbx_seq_one_letter_code
_entity_poly.pdbx_strand_id
1 'polypeptide(L)'
;NPILIDKFIDNAMEVDVDAIADGKDVYVAGIMQHIEEAGIHSGDSACCLPPVSIKENILKEIKVQTRKLALAMNVKGFLNIQFAIKKDEIFVIEVNPRASRTVPFVSKANGIPLAKIASRIMAGEKLSKYNLKYKRNKRYAVKEAVFPFNKFPDSDVLLGPEMKSTGEVMGFDEDFGMAVAKSQIAASNSLPVGGMVFLSVKDSHKQEIIGVAQRLKKFGFTISGTRGTSKVLNDNGIKCKTINKVSSGRPHIVDVLNSKKISLVINTGGGNSEHRINDAKALRRGALANKIPYCTNMSTAYSFLEAIKS
;
A
#
# COMPACT_ATOMS: atom_id res chain seq x y z
N ASN A 1 17.42 17.03 25.09
CA ASN A 1 16.44 15.94 25.06
C ASN A 1 17.07 14.69 24.47
N PRO A 2 16.81 13.48 25.02
CA PRO A 2 17.30 12.24 24.46
C PRO A 2 16.77 12.06 23.01
N ILE A 3 17.63 11.51 22.15
CA ILE A 3 17.29 11.18 20.76
C ILE A 3 17.22 9.66 20.67
N LEU A 4 16.13 9.12 20.14
CA LEU A 4 16.00 7.71 19.78
C LEU A 4 16.54 7.53 18.35
N ILE A 5 17.43 6.58 18.15
CA ILE A 5 17.97 6.22 16.84
C ILE A 5 17.69 4.75 16.61
N ASP A 6 16.86 4.46 15.60
CA ASP A 6 16.52 3.10 15.21
C ASP A 6 17.20 2.71 13.89
N LYS A 7 17.40 1.40 13.70
CA LYS A 7 17.89 0.86 12.45
C LYS A 7 16.74 0.85 11.42
N PHE A 8 16.89 1.60 10.34
CA PHE A 8 15.96 1.55 9.21
C PHE A 8 16.08 0.20 8.47
N ILE A 9 14.95 -0.43 8.19
CA ILE A 9 14.88 -1.73 7.49
C ILE A 9 14.37 -1.51 6.08
N ASP A 10 15.29 -1.34 5.13
CA ASP A 10 14.94 -1.16 3.71
C ASP A 10 14.14 -2.33 3.13
N ASN A 11 13.19 -2.03 2.25
CA ASN A 11 12.38 -3.02 1.51
C ASN A 11 11.72 -4.06 2.42
N ALA A 12 11.27 -3.67 3.60
CA ALA A 12 10.47 -4.49 4.48
C ALA A 12 8.98 -4.36 4.13
N MET A 13 8.24 -5.44 4.30
CA MET A 13 6.80 -5.45 4.21
C MET A 13 6.24 -5.08 5.58
N GLU A 14 5.34 -4.12 5.64
CA GLU A 14 4.65 -3.74 6.87
C GLU A 14 3.35 -4.52 7.04
N VAL A 15 3.04 -4.83 8.29
CA VAL A 15 1.83 -5.58 8.69
C VAL A 15 1.23 -4.93 9.92
N ASP A 16 -0.01 -4.52 9.81
CA ASP A 16 -0.82 -4.07 10.95
C ASP A 16 -1.63 -5.22 11.52
N VAL A 17 -1.65 -5.34 12.84
CA VAL A 17 -2.45 -6.34 13.54
C VAL A 17 -3.37 -5.65 14.54
N ASP A 18 -4.68 -5.85 14.37
CA ASP A 18 -5.67 -5.43 15.36
C ASP A 18 -6.13 -6.62 16.20
N ALA A 19 -6.09 -6.47 17.50
CA ALA A 19 -6.50 -7.47 18.45
C ALA A 19 -7.37 -6.88 19.57
N ILE A 20 -8.13 -7.75 20.24
CA ILE A 20 -8.87 -7.45 21.47
C ILE A 20 -8.40 -8.40 22.55
N ALA A 21 -8.16 -7.88 23.75
CA ALA A 21 -7.75 -8.67 24.92
C ALA A 21 -8.54 -8.25 26.16
N ASP A 22 -8.66 -9.19 27.13
CA ASP A 22 -9.30 -8.96 28.44
C ASP A 22 -8.34 -9.14 29.62
N GLY A 23 -7.02 -9.20 29.34
CA GLY A 23 -5.95 -9.48 30.28
C GLY A 23 -5.66 -10.98 30.47
N LYS A 24 -6.52 -11.88 29.96
CA LYS A 24 -6.35 -13.33 30.01
C LYS A 24 -6.42 -13.98 28.64
N ASP A 25 -7.42 -13.62 27.87
CA ASP A 25 -7.64 -14.10 26.53
C ASP A 25 -7.37 -13.01 25.50
N VAL A 26 -6.94 -13.41 24.29
CA VAL A 26 -6.62 -12.50 23.18
C VAL A 26 -7.25 -13.03 21.90
N TYR A 27 -7.99 -12.18 21.23
CA TYR A 27 -8.54 -12.42 19.90
C TYR A 27 -7.84 -11.53 18.87
N VAL A 28 -7.09 -12.13 17.93
CA VAL A 28 -6.52 -11.43 16.80
C VAL A 28 -7.62 -11.23 15.77
N ALA A 29 -8.10 -9.99 15.66
CA ALA A 29 -9.23 -9.64 14.81
C ALA A 29 -8.84 -9.55 13.33
N GLY A 30 -7.65 -9.07 13.01
CA GLY A 30 -7.15 -8.97 11.65
C GLY A 30 -5.63 -8.83 11.59
N ILE A 31 -5.05 -9.44 10.58
CA ILE A 31 -3.66 -9.24 10.16
C ILE A 31 -3.75 -8.63 8.77
N MET A 32 -3.35 -7.38 8.63
CA MET A 32 -3.44 -6.59 7.40
C MET A 32 -2.05 -6.46 6.81
N GLN A 33 -1.89 -6.91 5.57
CA GLN A 33 -0.66 -6.71 4.82
C GLN A 33 -0.73 -5.36 4.11
N HIS A 34 0.26 -4.49 4.33
CA HIS A 34 0.40 -3.26 3.56
C HIS A 34 0.82 -3.56 2.13
N ILE A 35 0.29 -2.79 1.19
CA ILE A 35 0.66 -2.86 -0.22
C ILE A 35 1.93 -2.05 -0.44
N GLU A 36 2.05 -0.88 0.17
CA GLU A 36 3.26 -0.07 0.15
C GLU A 36 4.35 -0.67 1.04
N GLU A 37 5.59 -0.25 0.78
CA GLU A 37 6.76 -0.61 1.59
C GLU A 37 6.68 0.04 2.98
N ALA A 38 7.34 -0.57 3.98
CA ALA A 38 7.44 -0.02 5.32
C ALA A 38 8.08 1.37 5.34
N GLY A 39 7.62 2.22 6.26
CA GLY A 39 8.04 3.62 6.39
C GLY A 39 7.03 4.63 5.86
N ILE A 40 5.91 4.18 5.30
CA ILE A 40 4.75 5.00 4.97
C ILE A 40 3.76 4.91 6.13
N HIS A 41 3.18 6.05 6.52
CA HIS A 41 2.20 6.07 7.60
C HIS A 41 1.05 5.09 7.33
N SER A 42 0.68 4.28 8.31
CA SER A 42 -0.34 3.22 8.16
C SER A 42 -1.71 3.72 7.71
N GLY A 43 -2.05 4.97 8.02
CA GLY A 43 -3.26 5.64 7.51
C GLY A 43 -3.23 5.90 6.00
N ASP A 44 -2.04 6.05 5.43
CA ASP A 44 -1.82 6.39 4.02
C ASP A 44 -1.56 5.15 3.15
N SER A 45 -1.11 4.06 3.76
CA SER A 45 -0.88 2.80 3.04
C SER A 45 -2.20 2.11 2.71
N ALA A 46 -2.29 1.59 1.49
CA ALA A 46 -3.28 0.59 1.16
C ALA A 46 -2.96 -0.71 1.89
N CYS A 47 -3.96 -1.44 2.34
CA CYS A 47 -3.72 -2.74 2.95
C CYS A 47 -4.79 -3.76 2.59
N CYS A 48 -4.45 -5.04 2.64
CA CYS A 48 -5.37 -6.13 2.35
C CYS A 48 -5.55 -7.08 3.54
N LEU A 49 -6.76 -7.57 3.68
CA LEU A 49 -7.20 -8.57 4.66
C LEU A 49 -8.05 -9.63 3.95
N PRO A 50 -7.68 -10.94 3.99
CA PRO A 50 -6.47 -11.50 4.57
C PRO A 50 -5.20 -11.13 3.78
N PRO A 51 -4.00 -11.31 4.35
CA PRO A 51 -2.74 -11.17 3.65
C PRO A 51 -2.64 -12.06 2.42
N VAL A 52 -2.04 -11.55 1.33
CA VAL A 52 -1.93 -12.26 0.03
C VAL A 52 -0.59 -12.93 -0.21
N SER A 53 0.51 -12.38 0.35
CA SER A 53 1.87 -12.86 0.06
C SER A 53 2.64 -13.33 1.29
N ILE A 54 2.05 -13.25 2.48
CA ILE A 54 2.72 -13.67 3.73
C ILE A 54 2.54 -15.18 3.92
N LYS A 55 3.65 -15.88 4.17
CA LYS A 55 3.65 -17.32 4.42
C LYS A 55 2.88 -17.68 5.70
N GLU A 56 2.21 -18.83 5.71
CA GLU A 56 1.37 -19.26 6.83
C GLU A 56 2.14 -19.44 8.15
N ASN A 57 3.41 -19.87 8.09
CA ASN A 57 4.26 -19.95 9.29
C ASN A 57 4.53 -18.58 9.91
N ILE A 58 4.73 -17.55 9.09
CA ILE A 58 4.91 -16.17 9.54
C ILE A 58 3.60 -15.63 10.15
N LEU A 59 2.46 -15.89 9.52
CA LEU A 59 1.16 -15.51 10.07
C LEU A 59 0.88 -16.15 11.44
N LYS A 60 1.29 -17.41 11.62
CA LYS A 60 1.19 -18.10 12.93
C LYS A 60 2.09 -17.44 13.97
N GLU A 61 3.33 -17.13 13.62
CA GLU A 61 4.26 -16.48 14.53
C GLU A 61 3.79 -15.07 14.93
N ILE A 62 3.28 -14.26 13.99
CA ILE A 62 2.67 -12.96 14.29
C ILE A 62 1.54 -13.09 15.31
N LYS A 63 0.65 -14.10 15.17
CA LYS A 63 -0.42 -14.34 16.15
C LYS A 63 0.13 -14.69 17.53
N VAL A 64 1.19 -15.51 17.59
CA VAL A 64 1.85 -15.90 18.85
C VAL A 64 2.47 -14.65 19.52
N GLN A 65 3.20 -13.84 18.77
CA GLN A 65 3.81 -12.61 19.28
C GLN A 65 2.77 -11.60 19.72
N THR A 66 1.70 -11.40 18.95
CA THR A 66 0.58 -10.53 19.32
C THR A 66 -0.02 -10.95 20.66
N ARG A 67 -0.25 -12.25 20.86
CA ARG A 67 -0.79 -12.78 22.11
C ARG A 67 0.18 -12.55 23.29
N LYS A 68 1.47 -12.84 23.10
CA LYS A 68 2.48 -12.62 24.15
C LYS A 68 2.55 -11.16 24.57
N LEU A 69 2.58 -10.23 23.61
CA LEU A 69 2.63 -8.79 23.87
C LEU A 69 1.37 -8.29 24.57
N ALA A 70 0.18 -8.71 24.12
CA ALA A 70 -1.09 -8.34 24.74
C ALA A 70 -1.16 -8.75 26.20
N LEU A 71 -0.73 -9.97 26.52
CA LEU A 71 -0.73 -10.50 27.89
C LEU A 71 0.35 -9.84 28.76
N ALA A 72 1.56 -9.66 28.25
CA ALA A 72 2.66 -9.00 28.98
C ALA A 72 2.30 -7.55 29.36
N MET A 73 1.56 -6.85 28.50
CA MET A 73 1.09 -5.48 28.76
C MET A 73 -0.24 -5.43 29.51
N ASN A 74 -0.82 -6.57 29.91
CA ASN A 74 -2.12 -6.67 30.58
C ASN A 74 -3.24 -5.86 29.89
N VAL A 75 -3.29 -5.96 28.53
CA VAL A 75 -4.23 -5.18 27.73
C VAL A 75 -5.67 -5.57 28.02
N LYS A 76 -6.53 -4.57 28.24
CA LYS A 76 -7.99 -4.72 28.34
C LYS A 76 -8.65 -3.79 27.32
N GLY A 77 -9.23 -4.36 26.27
CA GLY A 77 -9.75 -3.64 25.13
C GLY A 77 -8.91 -3.87 23.87
N PHE A 78 -8.69 -2.82 23.09
CA PHE A 78 -7.94 -2.91 21.85
C PHE A 78 -6.41 -2.91 22.03
N LEU A 79 -5.77 -3.59 21.09
CA LEU A 79 -4.34 -3.56 20.86
C LEU A 79 -4.10 -3.49 19.36
N ASN A 80 -3.28 -2.55 18.92
CA ASN A 80 -2.73 -2.51 17.57
C ASN A 80 -1.21 -2.74 17.64
N ILE A 81 -0.69 -3.60 16.79
CA ILE A 81 0.74 -3.84 16.67
C ILE A 81 1.15 -3.68 15.22
N GLN A 82 2.21 -2.92 14.98
CA GLN A 82 2.84 -2.82 13.68
C GLN A 82 4.10 -3.68 13.64
N PHE A 83 4.17 -4.54 12.64
CA PHE A 83 5.30 -5.41 12.37
C PHE A 83 5.92 -5.05 11.03
N ALA A 84 7.24 -5.24 10.91
CA ALA A 84 7.94 -5.31 9.64
C ALA A 84 8.42 -6.73 9.39
N ILE A 85 8.31 -7.19 8.14
CA ILE A 85 8.80 -8.51 7.72
C ILE A 85 9.87 -8.31 6.67
N LYS A 86 11.06 -8.87 6.90
CA LYS A 86 12.15 -8.90 5.93
C LYS A 86 12.79 -10.28 5.89
N LYS A 87 12.81 -10.92 4.72
CA LYS A 87 13.40 -12.27 4.54
C LYS A 87 12.90 -13.29 5.57
N ASP A 88 11.58 -13.27 5.84
CA ASP A 88 10.91 -14.12 6.83
C ASP A 88 11.23 -13.80 8.31
N GLU A 89 12.06 -12.82 8.61
CA GLU A 89 12.27 -12.28 9.95
C GLU A 89 11.18 -11.25 10.29
N ILE A 90 10.67 -11.32 11.52
CA ILE A 90 9.60 -10.45 12.02
C ILE A 90 10.22 -9.47 13.00
N PHE A 91 9.97 -8.19 12.78
CA PHE A 91 10.39 -7.08 13.65
C PHE A 91 9.14 -6.39 14.18
N VAL A 92 9.10 -6.09 15.48
CA VAL A 92 8.06 -5.25 16.08
C VAL A 92 8.47 -3.79 15.87
N ILE A 93 7.62 -3.00 15.21
CA ILE A 93 7.84 -1.55 15.05
C ILE A 93 7.29 -0.82 16.25
N GLU A 94 6.00 -1.02 16.55
CA GLU A 94 5.34 -0.40 17.70
C GLU A 94 4.17 -1.23 18.21
N VAL A 95 3.83 -1.01 19.48
CA VAL A 95 2.71 -1.66 20.18
C VAL A 95 1.83 -0.58 20.80
N ASN A 96 0.60 -0.48 20.36
CA ASN A 96 -0.35 0.55 20.73
C ASN A 96 -1.55 -0.06 21.48
N PRO A 97 -1.63 0.01 22.83
CA PRO A 97 -2.76 -0.50 23.61
C PRO A 97 -3.97 0.45 23.52
N ARG A 98 -4.46 0.63 22.32
CA ARG A 98 -5.59 1.49 21.96
C ARG A 98 -6.22 1.01 20.66
N ALA A 99 -7.41 1.53 20.33
CA ALA A 99 -8.00 1.35 19.00
C ALA A 99 -7.11 2.00 17.92
N SER A 100 -6.98 1.33 16.80
CA SER A 100 -6.35 1.85 15.58
C SER A 100 -7.39 2.45 14.64
N ARG A 101 -6.92 3.12 13.58
CA ARG A 101 -7.78 3.59 12.49
C ARG A 101 -8.32 2.44 11.65
N THR A 102 -7.62 1.32 11.61
CA THR A 102 -8.01 0.13 10.85
C THR A 102 -9.11 -0.70 11.51
N VAL A 103 -9.44 -0.44 12.79
CA VAL A 103 -10.52 -1.16 13.50
C VAL A 103 -11.87 -1.13 12.74
N PRO A 104 -12.36 0.00 12.21
CA PRO A 104 -13.60 0.02 11.43
C PRO A 104 -13.52 -0.83 10.16
N PHE A 105 -12.38 -0.81 9.48
CA PHE A 105 -12.12 -1.63 8.31
C PHE A 105 -12.15 -3.12 8.64
N VAL A 106 -11.39 -3.56 9.65
CA VAL A 106 -11.35 -4.97 10.10
C VAL A 106 -12.73 -5.43 10.58
N SER A 107 -13.45 -4.56 11.33
CA SER A 107 -14.79 -4.85 11.81
C SER A 107 -15.77 -5.12 10.67
N LYS A 108 -15.77 -4.28 9.64
CA LYS A 108 -16.60 -4.43 8.45
C LYS A 108 -16.20 -5.66 7.62
N ALA A 109 -14.90 -5.86 7.40
CA ALA A 109 -14.40 -6.98 6.62
C ALA A 109 -14.77 -8.34 7.23
N ASN A 110 -14.75 -8.44 8.56
CA ASN A 110 -15.07 -9.67 9.28
C ASN A 110 -16.55 -9.80 9.71
N GLY A 111 -17.33 -8.72 9.63
CA GLY A 111 -18.70 -8.69 10.10
C GLY A 111 -18.80 -8.78 11.64
N ILE A 112 -17.76 -8.41 12.38
CA ILE A 112 -17.70 -8.49 13.85
C ILE A 112 -17.71 -7.07 14.43
N PRO A 113 -18.62 -6.73 15.36
CA PRO A 113 -18.71 -5.39 15.95
C PRO A 113 -17.61 -5.17 17.01
N LEU A 114 -16.35 -5.08 16.55
CA LEU A 114 -15.15 -5.06 17.39
C LEU A 114 -15.17 -3.96 18.45
N ALA A 115 -15.57 -2.74 18.07
CA ALA A 115 -15.62 -1.61 18.99
C ALA A 115 -16.60 -1.84 20.16
N LYS A 116 -17.78 -2.39 19.85
CA LYS A 116 -18.78 -2.75 20.85
C LYS A 116 -18.25 -3.81 21.83
N ILE A 117 -17.56 -4.84 21.30
CA ILE A 117 -16.99 -5.91 22.12
C ILE A 117 -15.87 -5.36 23.01
N ALA A 118 -14.94 -4.60 22.46
CA ALA A 118 -13.84 -4.00 23.21
C ALA A 118 -14.33 -3.07 24.33
N SER A 119 -15.33 -2.22 24.07
CA SER A 119 -15.92 -1.35 25.08
C SER A 119 -16.53 -2.13 26.26
N ARG A 120 -17.20 -3.26 25.97
CA ARG A 120 -17.75 -4.13 27.02
C ARG A 120 -16.67 -4.86 27.81
N ILE A 121 -15.59 -5.27 27.16
CA ILE A 121 -14.43 -5.85 27.84
C ILE A 121 -13.80 -4.82 28.79
N MET A 122 -13.65 -3.57 28.33
CA MET A 122 -13.17 -2.48 29.18
C MET A 122 -14.10 -2.22 30.38
N ALA A 123 -15.40 -2.48 30.23
CA ALA A 123 -16.41 -2.44 31.32
C ALA A 123 -16.44 -3.70 32.19
N GLY A 124 -15.51 -4.66 31.98
CA GLY A 124 -15.35 -5.85 32.82
C GLY A 124 -15.94 -7.16 32.28
N GLU A 125 -16.52 -7.17 31.08
CA GLU A 125 -16.94 -8.41 30.45
C GLU A 125 -15.73 -9.26 30.01
N LYS A 126 -15.86 -10.58 30.05
CA LYS A 126 -14.82 -11.51 29.59
C LYS A 126 -14.91 -11.73 28.10
N LEU A 127 -13.77 -11.82 27.41
CA LEU A 127 -13.67 -12.08 25.97
C LEU A 127 -14.30 -13.43 25.60
N SER A 128 -14.18 -14.45 26.46
CA SER A 128 -14.78 -15.78 26.27
C SER A 128 -16.31 -15.78 26.08
N LYS A 129 -17.02 -14.77 26.58
CA LYS A 129 -18.47 -14.59 26.39
C LYS A 129 -18.88 -14.49 24.91
N TYR A 130 -18.00 -13.97 24.08
CA TYR A 130 -18.28 -13.69 22.66
C TYR A 130 -17.99 -14.88 21.74
N ASN A 131 -17.35 -15.93 22.24
CA ASN A 131 -17.01 -17.15 21.47
C ASN A 131 -16.41 -16.84 20.08
N LEU A 132 -15.53 -15.83 20.02
CA LEU A 132 -14.90 -15.39 18.79
C LEU A 132 -13.93 -16.46 18.27
N LYS A 133 -14.14 -16.89 17.05
CA LYS A 133 -13.23 -17.82 16.35
C LYS A 133 -12.66 -17.13 15.14
N TYR A 134 -11.34 -17.21 14.98
CA TYR A 134 -10.69 -16.75 13.76
C TYR A 134 -11.18 -17.61 12.59
N LYS A 135 -11.87 -16.99 11.64
CA LYS A 135 -12.21 -17.59 10.34
C LYS A 135 -11.43 -16.84 9.28
N ARG A 136 -10.60 -17.57 8.51
CA ARG A 136 -10.00 -16.97 7.32
C ARG A 136 -11.12 -16.57 6.37
N ASN A 137 -11.22 -15.29 6.08
CA ASN A 137 -12.22 -14.79 5.14
C ASN A 137 -11.91 -15.38 3.75
N LYS A 138 -12.93 -15.86 3.05
CA LYS A 138 -12.79 -16.31 1.65
C LYS A 138 -12.67 -15.14 0.69
N ARG A 139 -13.01 -13.95 1.14
CA ARG A 139 -13.00 -12.71 0.37
C ARG A 139 -11.86 -11.83 0.84
N TYR A 140 -11.38 -11.03 -0.09
CA TYR A 140 -10.39 -9.99 0.18
C TYR A 140 -11.09 -8.67 0.45
N ALA A 141 -10.68 -8.01 1.51
CA ALA A 141 -10.98 -6.61 1.76
C ALA A 141 -9.70 -5.80 1.52
N VAL A 142 -9.77 -4.78 0.69
CA VAL A 142 -8.67 -3.86 0.42
C VAL A 142 -9.07 -2.48 0.91
N LYS A 143 -8.29 -1.94 1.85
CA LYS A 143 -8.39 -0.55 2.29
C LYS A 143 -7.57 0.33 1.35
N GLU A 144 -8.13 1.42 0.90
CA GLU A 144 -7.43 2.45 0.13
C GLU A 144 -7.59 3.81 0.82
N ALA A 145 -6.51 4.59 0.87
CA ALA A 145 -6.52 5.91 1.46
C ALA A 145 -7.12 6.94 0.50
N VAL A 146 -7.83 7.93 1.04
CA VAL A 146 -8.36 9.06 0.27
C VAL A 146 -7.50 10.30 0.56
N PHE A 147 -6.91 10.86 -0.49
CA PHE A 147 -6.00 11.99 -0.39
C PHE A 147 -6.63 13.29 -0.92
N PRO A 148 -6.50 14.41 -0.20
CA PRO A 148 -7.01 15.71 -0.64
C PRO A 148 -6.02 16.46 -1.57
N PHE A 149 -5.14 15.76 -2.28
CA PHE A 149 -4.07 16.39 -3.08
C PHE A 149 -4.60 17.39 -4.12
N ASN A 150 -5.81 17.17 -4.64
CA ASN A 150 -6.44 18.12 -5.57
C ASN A 150 -6.73 19.51 -4.95
N LYS A 151 -6.85 19.57 -3.61
CA LYS A 151 -7.06 20.82 -2.87
C LYS A 151 -5.74 21.53 -2.50
N PHE A 152 -4.62 20.79 -2.59
CA PHE A 152 -3.29 21.26 -2.20
C PHE A 152 -2.29 21.04 -3.35
N PRO A 153 -2.38 21.81 -4.46
CA PRO A 153 -1.61 21.57 -5.69
C PRO A 153 -0.09 21.71 -5.49
N ASP A 154 0.35 22.36 -4.41
CA ASP A 154 1.77 22.53 -4.09
C ASP A 154 2.36 21.39 -3.25
N SER A 155 1.53 20.53 -2.69
CA SER A 155 1.97 19.33 -1.96
C SER A 155 2.57 18.30 -2.89
N ASP A 156 3.66 17.67 -2.47
CA ASP A 156 4.12 16.45 -3.16
C ASP A 156 3.24 15.27 -2.73
N VAL A 157 2.85 14.48 -3.71
CA VAL A 157 2.04 13.26 -3.52
C VAL A 157 2.85 12.06 -3.02
N LEU A 158 4.16 12.24 -2.84
CA LEU A 158 5.02 11.19 -2.28
C LEU A 158 4.63 10.93 -0.83
N LEU A 159 4.33 9.68 -0.52
CA LEU A 159 3.97 9.23 0.82
C LEU A 159 5.22 9.04 1.68
N GLY A 160 5.06 9.15 2.98
CA GLY A 160 6.13 9.07 3.96
C GLY A 160 5.57 8.82 5.37
N PRO A 161 6.35 9.05 6.42
CA PRO A 161 5.95 8.77 7.79
C PRO A 161 4.86 9.72 8.33
N GLU A 162 4.63 10.84 7.66
CA GLU A 162 3.58 11.79 8.03
C GLU A 162 2.29 11.49 7.29
N MET A 163 1.16 11.45 8.00
CA MET A 163 -0.14 11.17 7.42
C MET A 163 -0.65 12.34 6.57
N LYS A 164 -1.07 12.03 5.34
CA LYS A 164 -1.65 12.98 4.37
C LYS A 164 -3.10 12.68 4.01
N SER A 165 -3.57 11.46 4.27
CA SER A 165 -4.95 11.04 3.98
C SER A 165 -5.97 11.72 4.89
N THR A 166 -7.18 11.93 4.36
CA THR A 166 -8.33 12.50 5.09
C THR A 166 -9.43 11.49 5.34
N GLY A 167 -9.32 10.31 4.79
CA GLY A 167 -10.29 9.23 4.93
C GLY A 167 -9.80 7.95 4.29
N GLU A 168 -10.62 6.92 4.35
CA GLU A 168 -10.35 5.62 3.75
C GLU A 168 -11.61 5.02 3.14
N VAL A 169 -11.44 4.17 2.14
CA VAL A 169 -12.49 3.40 1.48
C VAL A 169 -12.12 1.92 1.45
N MET A 170 -13.08 1.07 1.13
CA MET A 170 -12.88 -0.38 1.08
C MET A 170 -13.39 -0.96 -0.23
N GLY A 171 -12.55 -1.74 -0.91
CA GLY A 171 -12.94 -2.71 -1.93
C GLY A 171 -13.11 -4.10 -1.29
N PHE A 172 -14.11 -4.86 -1.73
CA PHE A 172 -14.42 -6.18 -1.17
C PHE A 172 -14.84 -7.15 -2.27
N ASP A 173 -14.10 -8.25 -2.43
CA ASP A 173 -14.37 -9.27 -3.47
C ASP A 173 -13.76 -10.63 -3.11
N GLU A 174 -14.15 -11.68 -3.85
CA GLU A 174 -13.53 -13.02 -3.79
C GLU A 174 -12.20 -13.05 -4.52
N ASP A 175 -12.00 -12.20 -5.51
CA ASP A 175 -10.75 -11.99 -6.22
C ASP A 175 -10.00 -10.78 -5.67
N PHE A 176 -8.69 -10.91 -5.42
CA PHE A 176 -7.87 -9.84 -4.87
C PHE A 176 -7.77 -8.64 -5.84
N GLY A 177 -7.58 -8.91 -7.14
CA GLY A 177 -7.49 -7.84 -8.14
C GLY A 177 -8.78 -7.03 -8.21
N MET A 178 -9.95 -7.71 -8.20
CA MET A 178 -11.25 -7.04 -8.14
C MET A 178 -11.44 -6.24 -6.85
N ALA A 179 -10.98 -6.73 -5.70
CA ALA A 179 -11.01 -5.97 -4.45
C ALA A 179 -10.16 -4.69 -4.55
N VAL A 180 -8.96 -4.77 -5.16
CA VAL A 180 -8.11 -3.60 -5.45
C VAL A 180 -8.81 -2.65 -6.42
N ALA A 181 -9.37 -3.15 -7.54
CA ALA A 181 -10.07 -2.31 -8.50
C ALA A 181 -11.24 -1.54 -7.85
N LYS A 182 -12.03 -2.22 -7.03
CA LYS A 182 -13.14 -1.59 -6.27
C LYS A 182 -12.65 -0.55 -5.27
N SER A 183 -11.53 -0.78 -4.58
CA SER A 183 -10.96 0.20 -3.66
C SER A 183 -10.45 1.44 -4.40
N GLN A 184 -9.81 1.27 -5.55
CA GLN A 184 -9.35 2.37 -6.40
C GLN A 184 -10.53 3.21 -6.93
N ILE A 185 -11.59 2.57 -7.42
CA ILE A 185 -12.81 3.25 -7.86
C ILE A 185 -13.43 4.06 -6.70
N ALA A 186 -13.53 3.45 -5.52
CA ALA A 186 -14.08 4.11 -4.34
C ALA A 186 -13.24 5.30 -3.87
N ALA A 187 -11.90 5.25 -4.09
CA ALA A 187 -10.98 6.37 -3.86
C ALA A 187 -10.97 7.41 -5.01
N SER A 188 -11.85 7.27 -6.01
CA SER A 188 -11.91 8.10 -7.22
C SER A 188 -10.67 7.99 -8.13
N ASN A 189 -10.00 6.84 -8.10
CA ASN A 189 -8.85 6.51 -8.92
C ASN A 189 -9.22 5.33 -9.85
N SER A 190 -9.84 5.59 -10.99
CA SER A 190 -10.16 4.51 -11.94
C SER A 190 -8.91 4.05 -12.68
N LEU A 191 -8.58 2.78 -12.57
CA LEU A 191 -7.47 2.18 -13.34
C LEU A 191 -7.88 2.02 -14.81
N PRO A 192 -6.95 2.25 -15.76
CA PRO A 192 -7.25 2.15 -17.18
C PRO A 192 -7.33 0.69 -17.64
N VAL A 193 -8.17 0.43 -18.63
CA VAL A 193 -8.28 -0.86 -19.31
C VAL A 193 -7.42 -0.94 -20.59
N GLY A 194 -6.69 0.12 -20.93
CA GLY A 194 -5.82 0.21 -22.10
C GLY A 194 -5.18 1.58 -22.26
N GLY A 195 -4.45 1.78 -23.32
CA GLY A 195 -3.77 3.05 -23.63
C GLY A 195 -2.25 2.98 -23.48
N MET A 196 -1.61 4.10 -23.18
CA MET A 196 -0.15 4.19 -23.03
C MET A 196 0.23 4.32 -21.54
N VAL A 197 1.13 3.46 -21.08
CA VAL A 197 1.71 3.53 -19.74
C VAL A 197 3.08 4.19 -19.81
N PHE A 198 3.36 5.09 -18.88
CA PHE A 198 4.66 5.70 -18.72
C PHE A 198 5.41 5.12 -17.52
N LEU A 199 6.62 4.61 -17.78
CA LEU A 199 7.48 3.96 -16.79
C LEU A 199 8.73 4.78 -16.54
N SER A 200 8.98 5.13 -15.29
CA SER A 200 10.17 5.85 -14.83
C SER A 200 10.65 5.31 -13.50
N VAL A 201 11.56 4.36 -13.51
CA VAL A 201 12.01 3.67 -12.30
C VAL A 201 13.46 3.94 -11.96
N LYS A 202 13.79 3.88 -10.65
CA LYS A 202 15.17 3.93 -10.15
C LYS A 202 15.96 2.71 -10.62
N ASP A 203 17.29 2.81 -10.57
CA ASP A 203 18.18 1.78 -11.15
C ASP A 203 17.98 0.40 -10.49
N SER A 204 17.74 0.36 -9.19
CA SER A 204 17.48 -0.88 -8.45
C SER A 204 16.19 -1.62 -8.88
N HIS A 205 15.23 -0.93 -9.51
CA HIS A 205 13.96 -1.52 -9.96
C HIS A 205 13.94 -1.85 -11.46
N LYS A 206 15.07 -1.65 -12.19
CA LYS A 206 15.09 -1.86 -13.64
C LYS A 206 14.92 -3.32 -14.06
N GLN A 207 15.38 -4.26 -13.27
CA GLN A 207 15.15 -5.68 -13.54
C GLN A 207 13.69 -6.08 -13.29
N GLU A 208 13.14 -5.58 -12.20
CA GLU A 208 11.77 -5.88 -11.79
C GLU A 208 10.73 -5.29 -12.74
N ILE A 209 10.95 -4.08 -13.27
CA ILE A 209 10.02 -3.41 -14.19
C ILE A 209 9.84 -4.17 -15.51
N ILE A 210 10.77 -5.05 -15.89
CA ILE A 210 10.66 -5.89 -17.09
C ILE A 210 9.41 -6.77 -17.01
N GLY A 211 9.20 -7.45 -15.88
CA GLY A 211 8.02 -8.29 -15.64
C GLY A 211 6.72 -7.50 -15.65
N VAL A 212 6.71 -6.32 -15.05
CA VAL A 212 5.56 -5.40 -15.07
C VAL A 212 5.22 -4.97 -16.49
N ALA A 213 6.22 -4.55 -17.28
CA ALA A 213 6.05 -4.10 -18.66
C ALA A 213 5.57 -5.24 -19.57
N GLN A 214 6.06 -6.47 -19.36
CA GLN A 214 5.59 -7.65 -20.11
C GLN A 214 4.12 -7.93 -19.86
N ARG A 215 3.68 -7.85 -18.60
CA ARG A 215 2.27 -8.05 -18.22
C ARG A 215 1.38 -6.95 -18.80
N LEU A 216 1.77 -5.68 -18.67
CA LEU A 216 1.04 -4.56 -19.28
C LEU A 216 0.90 -4.72 -20.79
N LYS A 217 1.95 -5.19 -21.46
CA LYS A 217 1.90 -5.45 -22.90
C LYS A 217 0.92 -6.57 -23.27
N LYS A 218 0.86 -7.66 -22.44
CA LYS A 218 -0.13 -8.72 -22.60
C LYS A 218 -1.57 -8.23 -22.42
N PHE A 219 -1.78 -7.20 -21.60
CA PHE A 219 -3.08 -6.55 -21.41
C PHE A 219 -3.41 -5.51 -22.49
N GLY A 220 -2.58 -5.39 -23.55
CA GLY A 220 -2.84 -4.49 -24.68
C GLY A 220 -2.32 -3.07 -24.52
N PHE A 221 -1.57 -2.75 -23.46
CA PHE A 221 -1.00 -1.42 -23.28
C PHE A 221 0.22 -1.19 -24.18
N THR A 222 0.37 0.03 -24.62
CA THR A 222 1.63 0.52 -25.22
C THR A 222 2.53 1.07 -24.11
N ILE A 223 3.85 0.83 -24.23
CA ILE A 223 4.80 1.17 -23.19
C ILE A 223 5.65 2.36 -23.62
N SER A 224 5.80 3.32 -22.72
CA SER A 224 6.72 4.44 -22.84
C SER A 224 7.53 4.61 -21.55
N GLY A 225 8.65 5.27 -21.61
CA GLY A 225 9.48 5.47 -20.43
C GLY A 225 10.59 6.48 -20.61
N THR A 226 11.26 6.82 -19.51
CA THR A 226 12.48 7.63 -19.55
C THR A 226 13.61 6.87 -20.27
N ARG A 227 14.61 7.60 -20.80
CA ARG A 227 15.73 7.01 -21.57
C ARG A 227 16.33 5.75 -20.91
N GLY A 228 16.65 5.80 -19.60
CA GLY A 228 17.25 4.67 -18.90
C GLY A 228 16.31 3.48 -18.76
N THR A 229 15.01 3.73 -18.50
CA THR A 229 14.00 2.68 -18.40
C THR A 229 13.67 2.09 -19.77
N SER A 230 13.48 2.93 -20.79
CA SER A 230 13.19 2.46 -22.15
C SER A 230 14.35 1.68 -22.77
N LYS A 231 15.60 2.05 -22.48
CA LYS A 231 16.75 1.28 -22.91
C LYS A 231 16.70 -0.17 -22.35
N VAL A 232 16.56 -0.31 -21.04
CA VAL A 232 16.48 -1.65 -20.40
C VAL A 232 15.33 -2.48 -20.98
N LEU A 233 14.16 -1.87 -21.20
CA LEU A 233 13.01 -2.59 -21.76
C LEU A 233 13.25 -3.02 -23.21
N ASN A 234 13.80 -2.13 -24.06
CA ASN A 234 14.11 -2.44 -25.44
C ASN A 234 15.20 -3.51 -25.54
N ASP A 235 16.25 -3.43 -24.74
CA ASP A 235 17.33 -4.43 -24.67
C ASP A 235 16.78 -5.82 -24.26
N ASN A 236 15.63 -5.89 -23.57
CA ASN A 236 14.91 -7.11 -23.20
C ASN A 236 13.71 -7.43 -24.13
N GLY A 237 13.70 -6.91 -25.35
CA GLY A 237 12.69 -7.23 -26.38
C GLY A 237 11.30 -6.61 -26.13
N ILE A 238 11.18 -5.66 -25.22
CA ILE A 238 9.91 -4.96 -24.94
C ILE A 238 9.93 -3.61 -25.63
N LYS A 239 9.16 -3.46 -26.72
CA LYS A 239 9.06 -2.18 -27.44
C LYS A 239 8.58 -1.08 -26.50
N CYS A 240 9.46 -0.13 -26.20
CA CYS A 240 9.21 1.00 -25.30
C CYS A 240 9.59 2.32 -25.97
N LYS A 241 8.65 3.27 -26.08
CA LYS A 241 8.89 4.59 -26.62
C LYS A 241 9.62 5.45 -25.59
N THR A 242 10.72 6.08 -25.97
CA THR A 242 11.41 7.03 -25.10
C THR A 242 10.69 8.37 -25.06
N ILE A 243 10.46 8.91 -23.85
CA ILE A 243 9.93 10.24 -23.60
C ILE A 243 10.93 10.98 -22.70
N ASN A 244 11.23 12.23 -23.04
CA ASN A 244 12.18 13.04 -22.29
C ASN A 244 11.67 13.33 -20.86
N LYS A 245 12.59 13.47 -19.92
CA LYS A 245 12.34 14.11 -18.63
C LYS A 245 12.20 15.62 -18.83
N VAL A 246 11.66 16.31 -17.84
CA VAL A 246 11.52 17.78 -17.87
C VAL A 246 12.90 18.44 -18.05
N SER A 247 13.91 17.97 -17.33
CA SER A 247 15.29 18.47 -17.41
C SER A 247 16.00 18.18 -18.74
N SER A 248 15.44 17.30 -19.59
CA SER A 248 16.03 16.90 -20.88
C SER A 248 15.50 17.68 -22.08
N GLY A 249 14.63 18.68 -21.86
CA GLY A 249 14.04 19.52 -22.91
C GLY A 249 12.73 18.99 -23.50
N ARG A 250 12.08 19.82 -24.30
CA ARG A 250 10.77 19.53 -24.91
C ARG A 250 10.88 18.78 -26.23
N PRO A 251 9.86 17.96 -26.61
CA PRO A 251 8.71 17.59 -25.81
C PRO A 251 9.10 16.65 -24.66
N HIS A 252 8.59 16.90 -23.47
CA HIS A 252 8.86 16.10 -22.28
C HIS A 252 7.59 15.49 -21.70
N ILE A 253 7.73 14.70 -20.63
CA ILE A 253 6.62 13.90 -20.08
C ILE A 253 5.40 14.76 -19.68
N VAL A 254 5.59 15.96 -19.13
CA VAL A 254 4.45 16.81 -18.73
C VAL A 254 3.66 17.27 -19.97
N ASP A 255 4.31 17.55 -21.09
CA ASP A 255 3.62 17.88 -22.35
C ASP A 255 2.76 16.68 -22.83
N VAL A 256 3.28 15.46 -22.67
CA VAL A 256 2.57 14.23 -23.05
C VAL A 256 1.41 13.92 -22.12
N LEU A 257 1.55 14.17 -20.79
CA LEU A 257 0.46 14.06 -19.82
C LEU A 257 -0.67 15.04 -20.15
N ASN A 258 -0.33 16.30 -20.41
CA ASN A 258 -1.30 17.33 -20.77
C ASN A 258 -2.05 17.02 -22.09
N SER A 259 -1.45 16.27 -22.98
CA SER A 259 -2.11 15.79 -24.21
C SER A 259 -3.01 14.56 -23.97
N LYS A 260 -3.17 14.10 -22.73
CA LYS A 260 -3.99 12.94 -22.32
C LYS A 260 -3.66 11.63 -23.05
N LYS A 261 -2.42 11.48 -23.52
CA LYS A 261 -1.95 10.27 -24.20
C LYS A 261 -1.50 9.18 -23.24
N ILE A 262 -1.22 9.53 -21.99
CA ILE A 262 -0.83 8.58 -20.93
C ILE A 262 -2.05 8.22 -20.11
N SER A 263 -2.28 6.93 -19.91
CA SER A 263 -3.38 6.39 -19.11
C SER A 263 -2.95 5.90 -17.70
N LEU A 264 -1.65 5.60 -17.51
CA LEU A 264 -1.10 5.17 -16.21
C LEU A 264 0.34 5.61 -16.09
N VAL A 265 0.75 6.02 -14.91
CA VAL A 265 2.13 6.37 -14.56
C VAL A 265 2.67 5.45 -13.48
N ILE A 266 3.82 4.81 -13.72
CA ILE A 266 4.59 4.10 -12.70
C ILE A 266 5.92 4.85 -12.53
N ASN A 267 6.07 5.51 -11.37
CA ASN A 267 7.25 6.32 -11.06
C ASN A 267 7.84 5.98 -9.71
N THR A 268 8.77 5.04 -9.68
CA THR A 268 9.54 4.72 -8.44
C THR A 268 10.83 5.55 -8.35
N GLY A 269 10.98 6.53 -9.24
CA GLY A 269 12.16 7.37 -9.33
C GLY A 269 12.08 8.53 -8.34
N GLY A 270 13.13 8.71 -7.70
CA GLY A 270 13.63 9.84 -6.94
C GLY A 270 15.12 9.64 -7.02
N GLY A 271 15.92 10.43 -6.60
CA GLY A 271 17.38 10.26 -6.55
C GLY A 271 17.92 11.32 -5.63
N ASN A 272 19.19 11.23 -5.30
CA ASN A 272 19.82 12.16 -4.37
C ASN A 272 20.19 13.51 -5.03
N SER A 273 19.93 13.69 -6.34
CA SER A 273 20.18 14.97 -7.01
C SER A 273 18.90 15.79 -7.15
N GLU A 274 19.00 17.09 -6.94
CA GLU A 274 17.91 18.05 -7.02
C GLU A 274 17.13 17.97 -8.35
N HIS A 275 17.84 17.84 -9.47
CA HIS A 275 17.20 17.68 -10.79
C HIS A 275 16.32 16.43 -10.88
N ARG A 276 16.76 15.29 -10.29
CA ARG A 276 15.98 14.06 -10.32
C ARG A 276 14.73 14.16 -9.42
N ILE A 277 14.85 14.83 -8.29
CA ILE A 277 13.73 15.09 -7.37
C ILE A 277 12.70 15.98 -8.08
N ASN A 278 13.15 17.06 -8.72
CA ASN A 278 12.28 18.01 -9.44
C ASN A 278 11.59 17.38 -10.64
N ASP A 279 12.29 16.56 -11.45
CA ASP A 279 11.70 15.79 -12.54
C ASP A 279 10.59 14.85 -12.06
N ALA A 280 10.85 14.11 -10.97
CA ALA A 280 9.88 13.17 -10.40
C ALA A 280 8.66 13.92 -9.81
N LYS A 281 8.88 15.04 -9.13
CA LYS A 281 7.81 15.90 -8.59
C LYS A 281 6.95 16.48 -9.72
N ALA A 282 7.56 16.99 -10.78
CA ALA A 282 6.84 17.52 -11.94
C ALA A 282 5.98 16.45 -12.63
N LEU A 283 6.51 15.23 -12.77
CA LEU A 283 5.79 14.09 -13.34
C LEU A 283 4.56 13.74 -12.49
N ARG A 284 4.72 13.59 -11.18
CA ARG A 284 3.63 13.23 -10.26
C ARG A 284 2.54 14.31 -10.23
N ARG A 285 2.95 15.59 -10.17
CA ARG A 285 2.01 16.72 -10.23
C ARG A 285 1.25 16.76 -11.57
N GLY A 286 1.95 16.50 -12.69
CA GLY A 286 1.32 16.40 -14.01
C GLY A 286 0.31 15.27 -14.10
N ALA A 287 0.60 14.10 -13.53
CA ALA A 287 -0.34 12.98 -13.46
C ALA A 287 -1.59 13.34 -12.63
N LEU A 288 -1.39 13.92 -11.44
CA LEU A 288 -2.47 14.36 -10.56
C LEU A 288 -3.38 15.41 -11.23
N ALA A 289 -2.79 16.45 -11.83
CA ALA A 289 -3.53 17.53 -12.50
C ALA A 289 -4.39 17.01 -13.65
N ASN A 290 -3.94 15.95 -14.33
CA ASN A 290 -4.65 15.32 -15.44
C ASN A 290 -5.53 14.13 -15.00
N LYS A 291 -5.65 13.86 -13.68
CA LYS A 291 -6.39 12.73 -13.11
C LYS A 291 -5.94 11.38 -13.68
N ILE A 292 -4.65 11.23 -13.93
CA ILE A 292 -4.07 9.99 -14.42
C ILE A 292 -3.63 9.17 -13.22
N PRO A 293 -4.08 7.90 -13.09
CA PRO A 293 -3.62 7.00 -12.04
C PRO A 293 -2.10 6.87 -12.05
N TYR A 294 -1.52 6.87 -10.86
CA TYR A 294 -0.07 6.74 -10.70
C TYR A 294 0.25 5.89 -9.47
N CYS A 295 1.40 5.24 -9.50
CA CYS A 295 2.00 4.62 -8.32
C CYS A 295 3.48 4.97 -8.19
N THR A 296 3.98 4.97 -6.95
CA THR A 296 5.32 5.42 -6.60
C THR A 296 6.24 4.30 -6.11
N ASN A 297 5.73 3.07 -6.01
CA ASN A 297 6.48 1.88 -5.63
C ASN A 297 6.09 0.67 -6.49
N MET A 298 6.90 -0.39 -6.42
CA MET A 298 6.68 -1.59 -7.24
C MET A 298 5.53 -2.44 -6.72
N SER A 299 5.32 -2.49 -5.42
CA SER A 299 4.25 -3.30 -4.81
C SER A 299 2.86 -2.80 -5.24
N THR A 300 2.65 -1.47 -5.24
CA THR A 300 1.42 -0.87 -5.79
C THR A 300 1.29 -1.12 -7.29
N ALA A 301 2.40 -1.09 -8.06
CA ALA A 301 2.37 -1.43 -9.47
C ALA A 301 1.89 -2.88 -9.70
N TYR A 302 2.34 -3.84 -8.90
CA TYR A 302 1.85 -5.22 -8.97
C TYR A 302 0.36 -5.33 -8.60
N SER A 303 -0.09 -4.63 -7.58
CA SER A 303 -1.51 -4.61 -7.19
C SER A 303 -2.40 -4.02 -8.30
N PHE A 304 -1.92 -2.98 -8.99
CA PHE A 304 -2.61 -2.44 -10.17
C PHE A 304 -2.66 -3.44 -11.33
N LEU A 305 -1.60 -4.23 -11.54
CA LEU A 305 -1.62 -5.30 -12.55
C LEU A 305 -2.64 -6.39 -12.23
N GLU A 306 -2.80 -6.77 -10.97
CA GLU A 306 -3.86 -7.71 -10.58
C GLU A 306 -5.24 -7.11 -10.84
N ALA A 307 -5.45 -5.84 -10.47
CA ALA A 307 -6.71 -5.14 -10.70
C ALA A 307 -7.05 -4.97 -12.19
N ILE A 308 -6.06 -4.69 -13.05
CA ILE A 308 -6.26 -4.55 -14.50
C ILE A 308 -6.54 -5.91 -15.17
N LYS A 309 -6.00 -6.99 -14.61
CA LYS A 309 -6.19 -8.36 -15.10
C LYS A 309 -7.62 -8.86 -14.83
N SER A 310 -8.20 -8.51 -13.69
CA SER A 310 -9.54 -8.89 -13.24
C SER A 310 -10.63 -8.17 -14.01
#